data_b7096f87ccc28efc7a3d3af59276592b
#
_entry.id   b7096f87ccc28efc7a3d3af59276592b
#
_cell.length_a   1.000
_cell.length_b   1.000
_cell.length_c   1.000
_cell.angle_alpha   90.00
_cell.angle_beta   90.00
_cell.angle_gamma   90.00
#
_symmetry.space_group_name_H-M   'P 1'
#
loop_
_entity.id
_entity.type
_entity.pdbx_description
1 polymer ?
#
loop_
_entity_poly.entity_id
_entity_poly.type
_entity_poly.pdbx_seq_one_letter_code
_entity_poly.pdbx_strand_id
1 'polypeptide(L)'
;HIAYPFLVLSLWGIIITSSICLRQTDLKSLIAYSSISHIALVVTAILIQTPWSFTGAVILIIAHGLTSSLLFCLANSNYERTHSRIIILSQGLQTLLPLIAFWWLLASLANLALPPTINLLGELSVLVTTFSWSNITLLLTGLNILVTALYSLYIFTTTQWGSLTHHINNIKPSFTRENTLMFIHLSPILLLSLNPDIITGFSSCKYSLTKTSDCESDNRGLRPLIYRESSQELLT
;
A
#
# COMPACT_ATOMS: atom_id res chain seq x y z
N HIS A 1 12.50 -6.91 23.58
CA HIS A 1 11.59 -6.09 24.40
C HIS A 1 11.52 -4.61 23.94
N ILE A 2 12.58 -4.03 23.38
CA ILE A 2 12.63 -2.62 22.94
C ILE A 2 11.74 -2.36 21.71
N ALA A 3 11.56 -3.33 20.82
CA ALA A 3 10.75 -3.18 19.61
C ALA A 3 9.23 -3.14 19.88
N TYR A 4 8.79 -3.68 21.04
CA TYR A 4 7.36 -3.82 21.35
C TYR A 4 6.60 -2.47 21.40
N PRO A 5 7.07 -1.41 22.08
CA PRO A 5 6.36 -0.12 22.10
C PRO A 5 6.29 0.52 20.71
N PHE A 6 7.31 0.36 19.86
CA PHE A 6 7.29 0.87 18.49
C PHE A 6 6.29 0.12 17.60
N LEU A 7 6.14 -1.20 17.82
CA LEU A 7 5.14 -2.00 17.13
C LEU A 7 3.72 -1.55 17.50
N VAL A 8 3.45 -1.33 18.81
CA VAL A 8 2.16 -0.82 19.24
C VAL A 8 1.89 0.57 18.68
N LEU A 9 2.89 1.45 18.66
CA LEU A 9 2.76 2.78 18.09
C LEU A 9 2.45 2.74 16.59
N SER A 10 3.12 1.85 15.83
CA SER A 10 2.85 1.68 14.40
C SER A 10 1.44 1.15 14.13
N LEU A 11 0.94 0.20 14.92
CA LEU A 11 -0.44 -0.29 14.82
C LEU A 11 -1.48 0.79 15.12
N TRP A 12 -1.26 1.62 16.12
CA TRP A 12 -2.08 2.80 16.39
C TRP A 12 -2.04 3.78 15.22
N GLY A 13 -0.84 4.03 14.69
CA GLY A 13 -0.65 4.88 13.52
C GLY A 13 -1.48 4.42 12.31
N ILE A 14 -1.54 3.12 12.05
CA ILE A 14 -2.34 2.54 10.96
C ILE A 14 -3.82 2.92 11.10
N ILE A 15 -4.42 2.72 12.28
CA ILE A 15 -5.84 2.96 12.51
C ILE A 15 -6.18 4.45 12.47
N ILE A 16 -5.37 5.27 13.12
CA ILE A 16 -5.60 6.72 13.18
C ILE A 16 -5.51 7.31 11.78
N THR A 17 -4.44 7.00 11.03
CA THR A 17 -4.24 7.57 9.68
C THR A 17 -5.30 7.12 8.69
N SER A 18 -5.69 5.85 8.72
CA SER A 18 -6.76 5.34 7.86
C SER A 18 -8.13 5.96 8.19
N SER A 19 -8.44 6.17 9.47
CA SER A 19 -9.67 6.86 9.87
C SER A 19 -9.69 8.33 9.49
N ILE A 20 -8.53 9.02 9.52
CA ILE A 20 -8.40 10.40 9.03
C ILE A 20 -8.66 10.46 7.53
N CYS A 21 -8.19 9.46 6.74
CA CYS A 21 -8.44 9.40 5.29
C CYS A 21 -9.93 9.47 4.94
N LEU A 22 -10.79 8.77 5.71
CA LEU A 22 -12.24 8.77 5.45
C LEU A 22 -12.91 10.14 5.62
N ARG A 23 -12.30 11.05 6.37
CA ARG A 23 -12.85 12.38 6.67
C ARG A 23 -12.18 13.52 5.91
N GLN A 24 -11.21 13.21 5.06
CA GLN A 24 -10.52 14.24 4.27
C GLN A 24 -11.41 14.76 3.14
N THR A 25 -11.43 16.08 2.99
CA THR A 25 -12.11 16.77 1.91
C THR A 25 -11.16 17.09 0.75
N ASP A 26 -9.86 17.19 1.04
CA ASP A 26 -8.81 17.51 0.06
C ASP A 26 -8.21 16.23 -0.54
N LEU A 27 -8.21 16.11 -1.86
CA LEU A 27 -7.72 14.94 -2.60
C LEU A 27 -6.23 14.70 -2.37
N LYS A 28 -5.39 15.74 -2.36
CA LYS A 28 -3.95 15.59 -2.12
C LYS A 28 -3.64 15.15 -0.69
N SER A 29 -4.34 15.70 0.29
CA SER A 29 -4.16 15.31 1.69
C SER A 29 -4.62 13.86 1.94
N LEU A 30 -5.70 13.43 1.30
CA LEU A 30 -6.18 12.06 1.41
C LEU A 30 -5.14 11.06 0.89
N ILE A 31 -4.54 11.32 -0.31
CA ILE A 31 -3.48 10.47 -0.87
C ILE A 31 -2.23 10.48 0.04
N ALA A 32 -1.89 11.63 0.65
CA ALA A 32 -0.77 11.71 1.58
C ALA A 32 -1.00 10.88 2.85
N TYR A 33 -2.19 10.96 3.46
CA TYR A 33 -2.51 10.16 4.65
C TYR A 33 -2.61 8.66 4.34
N SER A 34 -3.07 8.27 3.14
CA SER A 34 -3.05 6.87 2.73
C SER A 34 -1.63 6.32 2.63
N SER A 35 -0.68 7.11 2.14
CA SER A 35 0.72 6.68 2.11
C SER A 35 1.31 6.47 3.52
N ILE A 36 0.92 7.31 4.51
CA ILE A 36 1.35 7.13 5.91
C ILE A 36 0.80 5.82 6.48
N SER A 37 -0.45 5.45 6.19
CA SER A 37 -1.03 4.19 6.66
C SER A 37 -0.32 2.95 6.08
N HIS A 38 0.04 2.97 4.79
CA HIS A 38 0.81 1.89 4.17
C HIS A 38 2.25 1.82 4.68
N ILE A 39 2.91 2.97 4.93
CA ILE A 39 4.24 2.98 5.55
C ILE A 39 4.19 2.43 6.97
N ALA A 40 3.15 2.72 7.74
CA ALA A 40 2.99 2.15 9.07
C ALA A 40 2.84 0.62 9.03
N LEU A 41 2.15 0.04 8.01
CA LEU A 41 2.15 -1.40 7.76
C LEU A 41 3.55 -1.97 7.47
N VAL A 42 4.34 -1.27 6.67
CA VAL A 42 5.73 -1.64 6.40
C VAL A 42 6.56 -1.65 7.69
N VAL A 43 6.42 -0.63 8.53
CA VAL A 43 7.13 -0.55 9.82
C VAL A 43 6.73 -1.72 10.73
N THR A 44 5.45 -2.07 10.82
CA THR A 44 5.01 -3.24 11.59
C THR A 44 5.63 -4.53 11.06
N ALA A 45 5.67 -4.72 9.75
CA ALA A 45 6.28 -5.89 9.13
C ALA A 45 7.78 -6.00 9.46
N ILE A 46 8.52 -4.89 9.36
CA ILE A 46 9.96 -4.86 9.67
C ILE A 46 10.23 -5.17 11.15
N LEU A 47 9.39 -4.68 12.07
CA LEU A 47 9.54 -4.91 13.51
C LEU A 47 9.27 -6.36 13.93
N ILE A 48 8.49 -7.12 13.16
CA ILE A 48 8.23 -8.55 13.41
C ILE A 48 9.45 -9.43 13.09
N GLN A 49 10.34 -8.97 12.19
CA GLN A 49 11.64 -9.61 11.88
C GLN A 49 11.58 -11.06 11.38
N THR A 50 10.52 -11.46 10.70
CA THR A 50 10.46 -12.77 10.03
C THR A 50 10.90 -12.66 8.56
N PRO A 51 11.42 -13.75 7.92
CA PRO A 51 11.78 -13.70 6.50
C PRO A 51 10.62 -13.25 5.60
N TRP A 52 9.44 -13.76 5.88
CA TRP A 52 8.21 -13.40 5.16
C TRP A 52 7.80 -11.95 5.38
N SER A 53 8.05 -11.38 6.57
CA SER A 53 7.77 -9.98 6.85
C SER A 53 8.67 -9.04 6.06
N PHE A 54 9.96 -9.37 5.92
CA PHE A 54 10.88 -8.58 5.12
C PHE A 54 10.53 -8.60 3.62
N THR A 55 10.20 -9.78 3.07
CA THR A 55 9.78 -9.90 1.69
C THR A 55 8.50 -9.08 1.44
N GLY A 56 7.51 -9.20 2.33
CA GLY A 56 6.29 -8.43 2.26
C GLY A 56 6.50 -6.93 2.38
N ALA A 57 7.37 -6.49 3.28
CA ALA A 57 7.72 -5.08 3.43
C ALA A 57 8.36 -4.52 2.16
N VAL A 58 9.31 -5.23 1.53
CA VAL A 58 9.97 -4.79 0.29
C VAL A 58 8.98 -4.71 -0.87
N ILE A 59 8.13 -5.73 -1.03
CA ILE A 59 7.08 -5.73 -2.06
C ILE A 59 6.15 -4.52 -1.86
N LEU A 60 5.70 -4.28 -0.63
CA LEU A 60 4.76 -3.21 -0.33
C LEU A 60 5.38 -1.82 -0.55
N ILE A 61 6.66 -1.61 -0.21
CA ILE A 61 7.36 -0.34 -0.45
C ILE A 61 7.41 -0.02 -1.94
N ILE A 62 7.81 -1.00 -2.77
CA ILE A 62 7.95 -0.80 -4.21
C ILE A 62 6.58 -0.57 -4.85
N ALA A 63 5.62 -1.44 -4.54
CA ALA A 63 4.27 -1.38 -5.09
C ALA A 63 3.55 -0.08 -4.70
N HIS A 64 3.58 0.28 -3.41
CA HIS A 64 2.94 1.50 -2.93
C HIS A 64 3.66 2.75 -3.44
N GLY A 65 4.99 2.74 -3.55
CA GLY A 65 5.75 3.85 -4.12
C GLY A 65 5.30 4.20 -5.55
N LEU A 66 5.09 3.19 -6.39
CA LEU A 66 4.60 3.37 -7.76
C LEU A 66 3.13 3.79 -7.81
N THR A 67 2.26 3.18 -6.99
CA THR A 67 0.82 3.51 -6.97
C THR A 67 0.56 4.91 -6.39
N SER A 68 1.25 5.30 -5.34
CA SER A 68 1.08 6.64 -4.74
C SER A 68 1.57 7.74 -5.68
N SER A 69 2.70 7.55 -6.37
CA SER A 69 3.19 8.50 -7.36
C SER A 69 2.20 8.65 -8.52
N LEU A 70 1.61 7.54 -9.00
CA LEU A 70 0.56 7.56 -10.03
C LEU A 70 -0.66 8.37 -9.57
N LEU A 71 -1.14 8.14 -8.33
CA LEU A 71 -2.28 8.86 -7.76
C LEU A 71 -2.00 10.35 -7.62
N PHE A 72 -0.78 10.75 -7.21
CA PHE A 72 -0.41 12.17 -7.15
C PHE A 72 -0.36 12.83 -8.52
N CYS A 73 0.12 12.13 -9.55
CA CYS A 73 0.11 12.63 -10.92
C CYS A 73 -1.33 12.82 -11.43
N LEU A 74 -2.23 11.87 -11.15
CA LEU A 74 -3.65 11.99 -11.48
C LEU A 74 -4.33 13.14 -10.72
N ALA A 75 -4.03 13.29 -9.43
CA ALA A 75 -4.55 14.41 -8.64
C ALA A 75 -4.06 15.76 -9.17
N ASN A 76 -2.81 15.82 -9.65
CA ASN A 76 -2.29 17.04 -10.28
C ASN A 76 -2.97 17.35 -11.62
N SER A 77 -3.20 16.33 -12.45
CA SER A 77 -3.91 16.51 -13.72
C SER A 77 -5.36 16.99 -13.53
N ASN A 78 -6.03 16.54 -12.46
CA ASN A 78 -7.33 17.07 -12.09
C ASN A 78 -7.23 18.53 -11.60
N TYR A 79 -6.25 18.83 -10.76
CA TYR A 79 -6.03 20.18 -10.25
C TYR A 79 -5.75 21.21 -11.35
N GLU A 80 -4.96 20.88 -12.36
CA GLU A 80 -4.67 21.77 -13.49
C GLU A 80 -5.92 22.13 -14.31
N ARG A 81 -6.99 21.32 -14.22
CA ARG A 81 -8.25 21.55 -14.93
C ARG A 81 -9.32 22.19 -14.08
N THR A 82 -9.42 21.80 -12.82
CA THR A 82 -10.47 22.26 -11.90
C THR A 82 -10.02 23.44 -11.04
N HIS A 83 -8.72 23.71 -10.94
CA HIS A 83 -8.08 24.68 -10.04
C HIS A 83 -8.52 24.54 -8.58
N SER A 84 -9.08 23.40 -8.20
CA SER A 84 -9.49 23.11 -6.84
C SER A 84 -8.90 21.76 -6.37
N ARG A 85 -8.65 21.66 -5.04
CA ARG A 85 -8.19 20.41 -4.40
C ARG A 85 -9.34 19.65 -3.74
N ILE A 86 -10.50 20.28 -3.63
CA ILE A 86 -11.65 19.74 -2.93
C ILE A 86 -12.29 18.66 -3.81
N ILE A 87 -12.47 17.47 -3.26
CA ILE A 87 -12.96 16.29 -3.97
C ILE A 87 -14.34 16.55 -4.58
N ILE A 88 -15.24 17.18 -3.82
CA ILE A 88 -16.61 17.47 -4.24
C ILE A 88 -16.67 18.47 -5.40
N LEU A 89 -15.69 19.38 -5.51
CA LEU A 89 -15.66 20.35 -6.63
C LEU A 89 -15.08 19.76 -7.91
N SER A 90 -14.42 18.59 -7.85
CA SER A 90 -13.82 17.91 -9.00
C SER A 90 -14.67 16.72 -9.50
N GLN A 91 -15.99 16.77 -9.34
CA GLN A 91 -16.93 15.71 -9.76
C GLN A 91 -17.19 15.71 -11.26
N GLY A 92 -17.64 14.56 -11.78
CA GLY A 92 -18.16 14.41 -13.14
C GLY A 92 -17.11 14.44 -14.25
N LEU A 93 -15.84 14.27 -13.93
CA LEU A 93 -14.75 14.31 -14.92
C LEU A 93 -14.82 13.20 -15.97
N GLN A 94 -15.51 12.09 -15.68
CA GLN A 94 -15.65 10.97 -16.61
C GLN A 94 -16.35 11.37 -17.93
N THR A 95 -17.32 12.26 -17.88
CA THR A 95 -18.08 12.69 -19.06
C THR A 95 -17.23 13.52 -20.03
N LEU A 96 -16.26 14.25 -19.52
CA LEU A 96 -15.39 15.14 -20.29
C LEU A 96 -14.06 14.52 -20.68
N LEU A 97 -13.52 13.64 -19.82
CA LEU A 97 -12.18 13.06 -19.96
C LEU A 97 -12.20 11.55 -19.70
N PRO A 98 -12.80 10.74 -20.59
CA PRO A 98 -12.95 9.31 -20.35
C PRO A 98 -11.62 8.56 -20.24
N LEU A 99 -10.56 9.04 -20.91
CA LEU A 99 -9.24 8.43 -20.83
C LEU A 99 -8.58 8.66 -19.46
N ILE A 100 -8.74 9.83 -18.86
CA ILE A 100 -8.25 10.09 -17.51
C ILE A 100 -9.06 9.28 -16.48
N ALA A 101 -10.36 9.12 -16.70
CA ALA A 101 -11.21 8.27 -15.87
C ALA A 101 -10.74 6.80 -15.88
N PHE A 102 -10.32 6.29 -17.03
CA PHE A 102 -9.72 4.97 -17.15
C PHE A 102 -8.42 4.84 -16.33
N TRP A 103 -7.53 5.84 -16.37
CA TRP A 103 -6.33 5.85 -15.53
C TRP A 103 -6.65 5.91 -14.04
N TRP A 104 -7.67 6.69 -13.65
CA TRP A 104 -8.15 6.72 -12.27
C TRP A 104 -8.68 5.36 -11.81
N LEU A 105 -9.42 4.66 -12.66
CA LEU A 105 -9.91 3.32 -12.37
C LEU A 105 -8.74 2.36 -12.12
N LEU A 106 -7.77 2.31 -13.02
CA LEU A 106 -6.60 1.43 -12.86
C LEU A 106 -5.78 1.76 -11.61
N ALA A 107 -5.56 3.04 -11.33
CA ALA A 107 -4.82 3.48 -10.16
C ALA A 107 -5.56 3.15 -8.85
N SER A 108 -6.89 3.34 -8.82
CA SER A 108 -7.70 2.99 -7.65
C SER A 108 -7.76 1.48 -7.41
N LEU A 109 -7.88 0.68 -8.47
CA LEU A 109 -7.83 -0.79 -8.38
C LEU A 109 -6.46 -1.30 -7.89
N ALA A 110 -5.36 -0.67 -8.34
CA ALA A 110 -4.03 -0.99 -7.86
C ALA A 110 -3.85 -0.63 -6.39
N ASN A 111 -4.41 0.51 -5.95
CA ASN A 111 -4.37 0.93 -4.54
C ASN A 111 -5.28 0.08 -3.64
N LEU A 112 -6.38 -0.44 -4.19
CA LEU A 112 -7.33 -1.33 -3.50
C LEU A 112 -6.77 -2.75 -3.31
N ALA A 113 -5.59 -3.01 -3.84
CA ALA A 113 -4.95 -4.32 -3.79
C ALA A 113 -5.83 -5.46 -4.35
N LEU A 114 -6.50 -5.21 -5.49
CA LEU A 114 -7.25 -6.27 -6.15
C LEU A 114 -6.31 -7.29 -6.84
N PRO A 115 -6.69 -8.57 -6.88
CA PRO A 115 -6.02 -9.51 -7.77
C PRO A 115 -6.13 -9.03 -9.23
N PRO A 116 -5.06 -8.91 -10.00
CA PRO A 116 -3.71 -9.46 -9.89
C PRO A 116 -2.64 -8.45 -9.46
N THR A 117 -2.94 -7.42 -8.68
CA THR A 117 -1.95 -6.39 -8.36
C THR A 117 -0.89 -6.85 -7.36
N ILE A 118 0.32 -6.36 -7.52
CA ILE A 118 1.44 -6.68 -6.63
C ILE A 118 1.23 -6.15 -5.19
N ASN A 119 0.42 -5.09 -5.01
CA ASN A 119 0.02 -4.59 -3.69
C ASN A 119 -0.66 -5.67 -2.85
N LEU A 120 -1.51 -6.51 -3.47
CA LEU A 120 -2.17 -7.62 -2.78
C LEU A 120 -1.16 -8.59 -2.16
N LEU A 121 -0.12 -8.96 -2.92
CA LEU A 121 0.92 -9.86 -2.42
C LEU A 121 1.66 -9.27 -1.22
N GLY A 122 1.96 -7.97 -1.27
CA GLY A 122 2.58 -7.26 -0.16
C GLY A 122 1.70 -7.22 1.08
N GLU A 123 0.43 -6.84 0.95
CA GLU A 123 -0.52 -6.77 2.07
C GLU A 123 -0.82 -8.16 2.66
N LEU A 124 -1.03 -9.18 1.82
CA LEU A 124 -1.25 -10.55 2.29
C LEU A 124 -0.05 -11.11 3.04
N SER A 125 1.18 -10.88 2.55
CA SER A 125 2.38 -11.33 3.26
C SER A 125 2.54 -10.65 4.62
N VAL A 126 2.21 -9.36 4.73
CA VAL A 126 2.19 -8.64 6.02
C VAL A 126 1.08 -9.18 6.92
N LEU A 127 -0.11 -9.49 6.40
CA LEU A 127 -1.19 -10.10 7.18
C LEU A 127 -0.80 -11.47 7.76
N VAL A 128 -0.18 -12.32 6.94
CA VAL A 128 0.29 -13.65 7.41
C VAL A 128 1.30 -13.50 8.54
N THR A 129 2.21 -12.53 8.44
CA THR A 129 3.21 -12.30 9.48
C THR A 129 2.63 -11.69 10.74
N THR A 130 1.66 -10.80 10.63
CA THR A 130 0.95 -10.25 11.80
C THR A 130 0.08 -11.31 12.49
N PHE A 131 -0.48 -12.26 11.74
CA PHE A 131 -1.19 -13.41 12.30
C PHE A 131 -0.26 -14.32 13.12
N SER A 132 0.96 -14.57 12.64
CA SER A 132 1.94 -15.36 13.39
C SER A 132 2.41 -14.68 14.68
N TRP A 133 2.25 -13.36 14.79
CA TRP A 133 2.62 -12.59 15.97
C TRP A 133 1.51 -12.57 17.03
N SER A 134 0.29 -12.17 16.68
CA SER A 134 -0.87 -12.21 17.57
C SER A 134 -2.20 -12.03 16.81
N ASN A 135 -3.30 -12.57 17.36
CA ASN A 135 -4.63 -12.44 16.75
C ASN A 135 -5.14 -10.99 16.79
N ILE A 136 -4.74 -10.19 17.78
CA ILE A 136 -5.15 -8.78 17.92
C ILE A 136 -4.52 -7.94 16.81
N THR A 137 -3.24 -8.15 16.50
CA THR A 137 -2.54 -7.44 15.42
C THR A 137 -3.15 -7.75 14.06
N LEU A 138 -3.56 -9.01 13.82
CA LEU A 138 -4.27 -9.39 12.62
C LEU A 138 -5.60 -8.64 12.46
N LEU A 139 -6.37 -8.53 13.54
CA LEU A 139 -7.65 -7.82 13.50
C LEU A 139 -7.46 -6.34 13.16
N LEU A 140 -6.45 -5.70 13.75
CA LEU A 140 -6.15 -4.28 13.49
C LEU A 140 -5.66 -4.05 12.05
N THR A 141 -4.77 -4.90 11.54
CA THR A 141 -4.26 -4.81 10.16
C THR A 141 -5.33 -5.16 9.14
N GLY A 142 -6.19 -6.16 9.43
CA GLY A 142 -7.33 -6.52 8.58
C GLY A 142 -8.36 -5.39 8.49
N LEU A 143 -8.65 -4.71 9.60
CA LEU A 143 -9.54 -3.54 9.61
C LEU A 143 -8.96 -2.41 8.75
N ASN A 144 -7.65 -2.19 8.79
CA ASN A 144 -7.01 -1.20 7.92
C ASN A 144 -7.25 -1.51 6.43
N ILE A 145 -7.11 -2.76 5.99
CA ILE A 145 -7.36 -3.14 4.59
C ILE A 145 -8.79 -2.83 4.17
N LEU A 146 -9.78 -3.06 5.04
CA LEU A 146 -11.16 -2.68 4.77
C LEU A 146 -11.32 -1.16 4.61
N VAL A 147 -10.67 -0.39 5.47
CA VAL A 147 -10.72 1.08 5.38
C VAL A 147 -10.01 1.58 4.13
N THR A 148 -8.87 0.98 3.73
CA THR A 148 -8.18 1.33 2.47
C THR A 148 -9.06 1.09 1.25
N ALA A 149 -9.82 -0.01 1.25
CA ALA A 149 -10.79 -0.30 0.20
C ALA A 149 -11.88 0.77 0.15
N LEU A 150 -12.43 1.17 1.29
CA LEU A 150 -13.49 2.17 1.36
C LEU A 150 -13.03 3.53 0.84
N TYR A 151 -11.90 4.08 1.28
CA TYR A 151 -11.48 5.40 0.80
C TYR A 151 -10.99 5.38 -0.65
N SER A 152 -10.42 4.30 -1.15
CA SER A 152 -10.00 4.20 -2.55
C SER A 152 -11.20 4.17 -3.50
N LEU A 153 -12.26 3.45 -3.16
CA LEU A 153 -13.53 3.49 -3.88
C LEU A 153 -14.20 4.86 -3.75
N TYR A 154 -14.18 5.47 -2.58
CA TYR A 154 -14.75 6.79 -2.34
C TYR A 154 -14.09 7.86 -3.22
N ILE A 155 -12.76 7.89 -3.32
CA ILE A 155 -12.05 8.81 -4.22
C ILE A 155 -12.50 8.61 -5.66
N PHE A 156 -12.52 7.36 -6.12
CA PHE A 156 -12.87 7.04 -7.50
C PHE A 156 -14.31 7.46 -7.83
N THR A 157 -15.27 7.06 -7.00
CA THR A 157 -16.69 7.36 -7.24
C THR A 157 -16.99 8.86 -7.19
N THR A 158 -16.44 9.56 -6.21
CA THR A 158 -16.70 11.00 -6.06
C THR A 158 -16.02 11.86 -7.11
N THR A 159 -14.84 11.51 -7.60
CA THR A 159 -14.15 12.29 -8.63
C THR A 159 -14.69 12.04 -10.03
N GLN A 160 -15.13 10.80 -10.32
CA GLN A 160 -15.54 10.42 -11.66
C GLN A 160 -17.04 10.62 -11.91
N TRP A 161 -17.87 10.35 -10.91
CA TRP A 161 -19.32 10.44 -11.03
C TRP A 161 -19.85 11.72 -10.38
N GLY A 162 -21.03 12.13 -10.80
CA GLY A 162 -21.70 13.33 -10.33
C GLY A 162 -21.99 14.33 -11.46
N SER A 163 -22.71 15.39 -11.12
CA SER A 163 -22.96 16.50 -12.04
C SER A 163 -21.72 17.40 -12.12
N LEU A 164 -21.40 17.82 -13.33
CA LEU A 164 -20.36 18.83 -13.54
C LEU A 164 -20.68 20.09 -12.75
N THR A 165 -19.71 20.58 -12.02
CA THR A 165 -19.85 21.85 -11.30
C THR A 165 -19.78 23.02 -12.29
N HIS A 166 -20.66 24.02 -12.15
CA HIS A 166 -20.76 25.19 -13.04
C HIS A 166 -19.47 26.01 -13.17
N HIS A 167 -18.50 25.81 -12.31
CA HIS A 167 -17.21 26.49 -12.35
C HIS A 167 -16.25 25.98 -13.43
N ILE A 168 -16.58 24.85 -14.09
CA ILE A 168 -15.69 24.15 -15.02
C ILE A 168 -16.16 24.42 -16.46
N ASN A 169 -16.02 25.68 -16.93
CA ASN A 169 -16.50 26.05 -18.26
C ASN A 169 -15.50 25.78 -19.42
N ASN A 170 -14.21 25.64 -19.15
CA ASN A 170 -13.17 25.44 -20.18
C ASN A 170 -12.17 24.35 -19.74
N ILE A 171 -12.53 23.09 -19.93
CA ILE A 171 -11.61 21.97 -19.64
C ILE A 171 -10.65 21.78 -20.81
N LYS A 172 -9.36 21.84 -20.53
CA LYS A 172 -8.33 21.46 -21.50
C LYS A 172 -8.38 19.95 -21.76
N PRO A 173 -8.24 19.50 -23.03
CA PRO A 173 -8.17 18.08 -23.34
C PRO A 173 -6.96 17.40 -22.67
N SER A 174 -6.98 16.08 -22.61
CA SER A 174 -5.85 15.30 -22.10
C SER A 174 -4.66 15.40 -23.06
N PHE A 175 -3.49 15.76 -22.52
CA PHE A 175 -2.26 15.83 -23.33
C PHE A 175 -1.60 14.44 -23.42
N THR A 176 -0.92 14.17 -24.53
CA THR A 176 -0.16 12.94 -24.72
C THR A 176 0.91 12.73 -23.63
N ARG A 177 1.55 13.82 -23.18
CA ARG A 177 2.53 13.79 -22.08
C ARG A 177 1.95 13.22 -20.79
N GLU A 178 0.73 13.59 -20.41
CA GLU A 178 0.06 13.10 -19.21
C GLU A 178 -0.21 11.59 -19.33
N ASN A 179 -0.75 11.15 -20.46
CA ASN A 179 -1.05 9.74 -20.71
C ASN A 179 0.22 8.87 -20.71
N THR A 180 1.32 9.37 -21.29
CA THR A 180 2.60 8.68 -21.28
C THR A 180 3.14 8.53 -19.86
N LEU A 181 3.00 9.58 -19.04
CA LEU A 181 3.43 9.57 -17.66
C LEU A 181 2.64 8.55 -16.83
N MET A 182 1.31 8.46 -17.02
CA MET A 182 0.48 7.46 -16.33
C MET A 182 0.87 6.04 -16.78
N PHE A 183 1.11 5.84 -18.07
CA PHE A 183 1.54 4.54 -18.60
C PHE A 183 2.89 4.09 -18.03
N ILE A 184 3.88 4.99 -17.92
CA ILE A 184 5.21 4.67 -17.38
C ILE A 184 5.12 4.23 -15.90
N HIS A 185 4.20 4.80 -15.11
CA HIS A 185 4.01 4.38 -13.73
C HIS A 185 3.24 3.05 -13.60
N LEU A 186 2.26 2.83 -14.45
CA LEU A 186 1.43 1.64 -14.39
C LEU A 186 2.13 0.40 -14.97
N SER A 187 2.97 0.56 -16.02
CA SER A 187 3.65 -0.55 -16.67
C SER A 187 4.56 -1.36 -15.74
N PRO A 188 5.37 -0.77 -14.84
CA PRO A 188 6.15 -1.54 -13.88
C PRO A 188 5.28 -2.31 -12.88
N ILE A 189 4.14 -1.74 -12.46
CA ILE A 189 3.21 -2.41 -11.54
C ILE A 189 2.68 -3.69 -12.19
N LEU A 190 2.27 -3.63 -13.45
CA LEU A 190 1.79 -4.79 -14.21
C LEU A 190 2.89 -5.83 -14.47
N LEU A 191 4.10 -5.38 -14.85
CA LEU A 191 5.23 -6.29 -15.06
C LEU A 191 5.62 -7.04 -13.79
N LEU A 192 5.68 -6.34 -12.66
CA LEU A 192 6.00 -6.94 -11.37
C LEU A 192 4.88 -7.86 -10.86
N SER A 193 3.62 -7.61 -11.23
CA SER A 193 2.52 -8.50 -10.89
C SER A 193 2.56 -9.84 -11.62
N LEU A 194 3.08 -9.85 -12.87
CA LEU A 194 3.27 -11.08 -13.64
C LEU A 194 4.43 -11.93 -13.13
N ASN A 195 5.51 -11.30 -12.67
CA ASN A 195 6.70 -11.97 -12.16
C ASN A 195 7.12 -11.43 -10.80
N PRO A 196 6.42 -11.78 -9.70
CA PRO A 196 6.76 -11.32 -8.35
C PRO A 196 8.10 -11.85 -7.85
N ASP A 197 8.61 -12.95 -8.44
CA ASP A 197 9.87 -13.58 -8.06
C ASP A 197 11.08 -12.66 -8.24
N ILE A 198 11.00 -11.67 -9.09
CA ILE A 198 12.06 -10.66 -9.25
C ILE A 198 12.33 -9.94 -7.92
N ILE A 199 11.28 -9.63 -7.16
CA ILE A 199 11.42 -8.95 -5.86
C ILE A 199 11.68 -9.96 -4.73
N THR A 200 10.94 -11.07 -4.71
CA THR A 200 11.05 -12.09 -3.67
C THR A 200 12.38 -12.82 -3.73
N GLY A 201 12.89 -13.14 -4.93
CA GLY A 201 14.20 -13.75 -5.14
C GLY A 201 15.35 -12.89 -4.63
N PHE A 202 15.27 -11.57 -4.78
CA PHE A 202 16.27 -10.65 -4.27
C PHE A 202 16.31 -10.59 -2.74
N SER A 203 15.16 -10.69 -2.08
CA SER A 203 15.05 -10.68 -0.61
C SER A 203 15.48 -12.02 0.00
N SER A 204 15.15 -13.14 -0.63
CA SER A 204 15.54 -14.48 -0.17
C SER A 204 17.05 -14.71 -0.30
N CYS A 205 17.69 -14.21 -1.36
CA CYS A 205 19.12 -14.33 -1.55
C CYS A 205 19.93 -13.58 -0.48
N LYS A 206 19.50 -12.37 -0.08
CA LYS A 206 20.14 -11.64 1.03
C LYS A 206 20.01 -12.37 2.36
N TYR A 207 18.86 -13.00 2.60
CA TYR A 207 18.64 -13.72 3.86
C TYR A 207 19.50 -15.01 3.96
N SER A 208 19.78 -15.68 2.84
CA SER A 208 20.68 -16.82 2.82
C SER A 208 22.14 -16.40 3.06
N LEU A 209 22.57 -15.24 2.54
CA LEU A 209 23.93 -14.71 2.74
C LEU A 209 24.17 -14.26 4.18
N THR A 210 23.19 -13.65 4.85
CA THR A 210 23.33 -13.28 6.27
C THR A 210 23.35 -14.51 7.17
N LYS A 211 22.58 -15.54 6.84
CA LYS A 211 22.54 -16.79 7.62
C LYS A 211 23.82 -17.63 7.47
N THR A 212 24.50 -17.57 6.34
CA THR A 212 25.79 -18.24 6.14
C THR A 212 26.92 -17.54 6.89
N SER A 213 26.92 -16.20 6.99
CA SER A 213 27.89 -15.47 7.80
C SER A 213 27.72 -15.71 9.30
N ASP A 214 26.48 -15.90 9.77
CA ASP A 214 26.20 -16.20 11.18
C ASP A 214 26.49 -17.67 11.55
N CYS A 215 26.42 -18.60 10.59
CA CYS A 215 26.77 -20.00 10.80
C CYS A 215 28.29 -20.26 10.84
N GLU A 216 29.10 -19.38 10.26
CA GLU A 216 30.55 -19.54 10.22
C GLU A 216 31.26 -19.02 11.49
N SER A 217 30.54 -18.18 12.27
CA SER A 217 31.05 -17.64 13.55
C SER A 217 30.67 -18.44 14.80
N ASP A 218 29.73 -19.40 14.70
CA ASP A 218 29.19 -20.13 15.86
C ASP A 218 29.44 -21.65 15.81
N ASN A 219 30.74 -22.01 15.73
CA ASN A 219 31.17 -23.40 15.94
C ASN A 219 31.35 -23.72 17.44
N ARG A 220 30.69 -22.99 18.35
CA ARG A 220 30.59 -23.27 19.78
C ARG A 220 29.15 -23.27 20.24
N GLY A 221 28.50 -24.43 20.10
CA GLY A 221 27.51 -25.05 20.98
C GLY A 221 26.46 -24.20 21.69
N LEU A 222 25.60 -23.44 20.96
CA LEU A 222 24.36 -22.95 21.52
C LEU A 222 23.23 -23.15 20.50
N ARG A 223 22.41 -24.17 20.75
CA ARG A 223 21.18 -24.38 19.98
C ARG A 223 20.21 -23.20 20.21
N PRO A 224 19.53 -22.67 19.19
CA PRO A 224 18.55 -21.61 19.38
C PRO A 224 17.35 -22.13 20.17
N LEU A 225 17.15 -21.58 21.36
CA LEU A 225 16.05 -21.88 22.30
C LEU A 225 14.68 -21.36 21.88
N ILE A 226 14.51 -20.89 20.65
CA ILE A 226 13.30 -20.16 20.21
C ILE A 226 12.24 -21.10 19.56
N TYR A 227 12.57 -22.38 19.31
CA TYR A 227 11.60 -23.31 18.67
C TYR A 227 11.03 -24.38 19.61
N ARG A 228 11.18 -24.25 20.93
CA ARG A 228 10.78 -25.31 21.87
C ARG A 228 9.56 -24.99 22.75
N GLU A 229 9.02 -23.78 22.70
CA GLU A 229 7.86 -23.44 23.55
C GLU A 229 6.48 -23.59 22.87
N SER A 230 6.40 -23.78 21.56
CA SER A 230 5.09 -23.93 20.89
C SER A 230 4.57 -25.37 20.76
N SER A 231 5.33 -26.37 21.22
CA SER A 231 4.91 -27.77 21.10
C SER A 231 4.51 -28.44 22.44
N GLN A 232 4.57 -27.75 23.57
CA GLN A 232 4.21 -28.31 24.87
C GLN A 232 2.90 -27.79 25.49
N GLU A 233 2.26 -26.77 24.93
CA GLU A 233 0.97 -26.28 25.42
C GLU A 233 -0.26 -26.92 24.77
N LEU A 234 -0.08 -27.92 23.91
CA LEU A 234 -1.19 -28.69 23.27
C LEU A 234 -1.47 -30.05 23.93
N LEU A 235 -0.88 -30.37 25.09
CA LEU A 235 -1.08 -31.66 25.77
C LEU A 235 -1.31 -31.52 27.29
N THR A 236 -1.88 -30.43 27.75
CA THR A 236 -2.49 -30.39 29.11
C THR A 236 -3.86 -29.71 29.04
#